data_53068fa12118ce26fb51aeedec69772e
#
_entry.id   53068fa12118ce26fb51aeedec69772e
#
_cell.length_a   1.000
_cell.length_b   1.000
_cell.length_c   1.000
_cell.angle_alpha   90.00
_cell.angle_beta   90.00
_cell.angle_gamma   90.00
#
_symmetry.space_group_name_H-M   'P 1'
#
loop_
_entity.id
_entity.type
_entity.pdbx_description
1 polymer ?
#
loop_
_entity_poly.entity_id
_entity_poly.type
_entity_poly.pdbx_seq_one_letter_code
_entity_poly.pdbx_strand_id
1 'polypeptide(L)'
;IGVMGFSAGGFMAALLSTAYESDVYADYKYKDEYDKLSARPDFAVCSYPVISIDDCIEAGKRYMSEEQVLERISDSKAKILHKYNPDKLVRPDMPPVFICETDDDRTTLSENSVGFYMAARKAGVSAELHIFRTGGHGYGCGDDFAQTGEWKVLFTKWIKSIGIIS
;
A
#
# COMPACT_ATOMS: atom_id res chain seq x y z
N ILE A 1 -3.23 17.00 4.28
CA ILE A 1 -2.28 16.12 4.98
C ILE A 1 -2.23 14.81 4.21
N GLY A 2 -1.04 14.37 3.77
CA GLY A 2 -0.87 13.08 3.10
C GLY A 2 -0.34 12.01 4.05
N VAL A 3 -0.52 10.76 3.65
CA VAL A 3 0.09 9.59 4.28
C VAL A 3 1.08 8.94 3.31
N MET A 4 2.25 8.57 3.80
CA MET A 4 3.27 7.87 3.02
C MET A 4 3.78 6.66 3.82
N GLY A 5 3.93 5.54 3.13
CA GLY A 5 4.45 4.34 3.76
C GLY A 5 5.21 3.43 2.80
N PHE A 6 6.12 2.65 3.37
CA PHE A 6 7.03 1.74 2.69
C PHE A 6 6.80 0.32 3.21
N SER A 7 6.76 -0.69 2.35
CA SER A 7 6.58 -2.09 2.73
C SER A 7 5.34 -2.29 3.61
N ALA A 8 5.48 -2.78 4.83
CA ALA A 8 4.39 -2.85 5.82
C ALA A 8 3.79 -1.46 6.15
N GLY A 9 4.60 -0.38 6.13
CA GLY A 9 4.09 0.99 6.22
C GLY A 9 3.26 1.37 4.99
N GLY A 10 3.59 0.84 3.82
CA GLY A 10 2.78 0.97 2.60
C GLY A 10 1.41 0.32 2.73
N PHE A 11 1.33 -0.85 3.41
CA PHE A 11 0.07 -1.46 3.81
C PHE A 11 -0.76 -0.52 4.69
N MET A 12 -0.14 0.08 5.72
CA MET A 12 -0.83 0.99 6.63
C MET A 12 -1.34 2.25 5.91
N ALA A 13 -0.55 2.80 4.98
CA ALA A 13 -0.96 3.94 4.17
C ALA A 13 -2.14 3.59 3.24
N ALA A 14 -2.08 2.43 2.58
CA ALA A 14 -3.15 1.92 1.74
C ALA A 14 -4.42 1.62 2.56
N LEU A 15 -4.27 0.95 3.71
CA LEU A 15 -5.40 0.62 4.59
C LEU A 15 -6.08 1.89 5.12
N LEU A 16 -5.31 2.88 5.61
CA LEU A 16 -5.89 4.14 6.06
C LEU A 16 -6.66 4.83 4.92
N SER A 17 -6.14 4.79 3.69
CA SER A 17 -6.78 5.41 2.54
C SER A 17 -8.10 4.74 2.12
N THR A 18 -8.23 3.44 2.37
CA THR A 18 -9.42 2.66 1.96
C THR A 18 -10.42 2.45 3.09
N ALA A 19 -9.98 2.52 4.36
CA ALA A 19 -10.76 2.13 5.53
C ALA A 19 -10.88 3.23 6.61
N TYR A 20 -10.64 4.49 6.28
CA TYR A 20 -10.63 5.62 7.23
C TYR A 20 -11.95 5.87 7.97
N GLU A 21 -13.07 5.36 7.47
CA GLU A 21 -14.41 5.43 8.10
C GLU A 21 -14.98 4.04 8.41
N SER A 22 -14.16 2.99 8.36
CA SER A 22 -14.66 1.63 8.57
C SER A 22 -14.74 1.28 10.06
N ASP A 23 -15.57 0.27 10.36
CA ASP A 23 -15.69 -0.33 11.69
C ASP A 23 -14.39 -1.01 12.19
N VAL A 24 -13.32 -0.96 11.40
CA VAL A 24 -11.98 -1.46 11.77
C VAL A 24 -11.55 -0.93 13.13
N TYR A 25 -11.92 0.31 13.44
CA TYR A 25 -11.57 0.99 14.69
C TYR A 25 -12.73 1.05 15.69
N ALA A 26 -13.87 0.37 15.42
CA ALA A 26 -15.06 0.46 16.25
C ALA A 26 -14.83 0.00 17.69
N ASP A 27 -13.98 -1.02 17.88
CA ASP A 27 -13.67 -1.62 19.18
C ASP A 27 -12.51 -0.92 19.92
N TYR A 28 -11.98 0.18 19.38
CA TYR A 28 -10.91 0.90 20.06
C TYR A 28 -11.42 1.55 21.35
N LYS A 29 -10.79 1.21 22.48
CA LYS A 29 -11.28 1.55 23.83
C LYS A 29 -11.06 3.01 24.23
N TYR A 30 -10.08 3.68 23.62
CA TYR A 30 -9.64 5.02 24.03
C TYR A 30 -10.15 6.07 23.05
N LYS A 31 -11.47 6.16 22.89
CA LYS A 31 -12.10 7.19 22.06
C LYS A 31 -12.11 8.52 22.79
N ASP A 32 -11.73 9.56 22.06
CA ASP A 32 -11.79 10.94 22.55
C ASP A 32 -12.51 11.87 21.55
N GLU A 33 -12.41 13.18 21.75
CA GLU A 33 -13.06 14.16 20.89
C GLU A 33 -12.50 14.20 19.47
N TYR A 34 -11.24 13.79 19.28
CA TYR A 34 -10.56 13.77 17.98
C TYR A 34 -11.03 12.61 17.10
N ASP A 35 -11.55 11.53 17.68
CA ASP A 35 -12.14 10.41 16.93
C ASP A 35 -13.40 10.79 16.14
N LYS A 36 -13.93 11.98 16.36
CA LYS A 36 -15.03 12.55 15.57
C LYS A 36 -14.56 13.19 14.27
N LEU A 37 -13.26 13.43 14.13
CA LEU A 37 -12.66 13.99 12.92
C LEU A 37 -12.44 12.87 11.90
N SER A 38 -12.58 13.21 10.62
CA SER A 38 -12.25 12.24 9.56
C SER A 38 -10.76 11.96 9.53
N ALA A 39 -10.40 10.67 9.54
CA ALA A 39 -9.03 10.22 9.37
C ALA A 39 -8.61 10.13 7.88
N ARG A 40 -9.50 10.55 6.95
CA ARG A 40 -9.22 10.51 5.51
C ARG A 40 -8.04 11.42 5.16
N PRO A 41 -6.94 10.90 4.58
CA PRO A 41 -5.85 11.73 4.10
C PRO A 41 -6.24 12.44 2.79
N ASP A 42 -5.53 13.53 2.44
CA ASP A 42 -5.72 14.22 1.16
C ASP A 42 -5.11 13.44 -0.01
N PHE A 43 -4.09 12.64 0.25
CA PHE A 43 -3.45 11.72 -0.70
C PHE A 43 -2.68 10.62 0.02
N ALA A 44 -2.37 9.54 -0.70
CA ALA A 44 -1.54 8.46 -0.19
C ALA A 44 -0.36 8.15 -1.13
N VAL A 45 0.76 7.73 -0.53
CA VAL A 45 1.94 7.22 -1.22
C VAL A 45 2.27 5.85 -0.67
N CYS A 46 2.27 4.84 -1.53
CA CYS A 46 2.54 3.46 -1.19
C CYS A 46 3.76 2.96 -1.97
N SER A 47 4.88 2.80 -1.29
CA SER A 47 6.14 2.33 -1.90
C SER A 47 6.37 0.87 -1.56
N TYR A 48 6.53 0.02 -2.57
CA TYR A 48 6.62 -1.46 -2.46
C TYR A 48 5.70 -2.01 -1.36
N PRO A 49 4.38 -1.68 -1.44
CA PRO A 49 3.48 -1.95 -0.34
C PRO A 49 3.11 -3.42 -0.25
N VAL A 50 2.86 -3.92 0.94
CA VAL A 50 2.03 -5.10 1.14
C VAL A 50 0.57 -4.67 0.92
N ILE A 51 -0.13 -5.24 -0.03
CA ILE A 51 -1.55 -4.92 -0.29
C ILE A 51 -2.44 -6.13 -0.02
N SER A 52 -2.16 -7.23 -0.71
CA SER A 52 -2.87 -8.50 -0.54
C SER A 52 -1.98 -9.46 0.23
N ILE A 53 -2.45 -9.91 1.37
CA ILE A 53 -1.78 -10.95 2.16
C ILE A 53 -1.75 -12.26 1.38
N ASP A 54 -2.80 -12.55 0.62
CA ASP A 54 -2.89 -13.74 -0.23
C ASP A 54 -1.76 -13.75 -1.28
N ASP A 55 -1.54 -12.62 -1.95
CA ASP A 55 -0.49 -12.50 -2.96
C ASP A 55 0.91 -12.58 -2.33
N CYS A 56 1.09 -12.02 -1.13
CA CYS A 56 2.35 -12.15 -0.39
C CYS A 56 2.62 -13.60 0.04
N ILE A 57 1.58 -14.36 0.37
CA ILE A 57 1.68 -15.80 0.66
C ILE A 57 2.06 -16.57 -0.60
N GLU A 58 1.41 -16.31 -1.73
CA GLU A 58 1.74 -16.94 -3.01
C GLU A 58 3.16 -16.59 -3.46
N ALA A 59 3.59 -15.34 -3.26
CA ALA A 59 4.97 -14.94 -3.48
C ALA A 59 5.94 -15.74 -2.59
N GLY A 60 5.59 -15.90 -1.33
CA GLY A 60 6.38 -16.68 -0.37
C GLY A 60 6.58 -18.12 -0.80
N LYS A 61 5.59 -18.77 -1.39
CA LYS A 61 5.69 -20.16 -1.89
C LYS A 61 6.77 -20.35 -2.97
N ARG A 62 7.14 -19.29 -3.68
CA ARG A 62 8.21 -19.35 -4.70
C ARG A 62 9.61 -19.41 -4.09
N TYR A 63 9.77 -18.96 -2.82
CA TYR A 63 11.07 -18.74 -2.20
C TYR A 63 11.22 -19.40 -0.82
N MET A 64 10.16 -20.01 -0.30
CA MET A 64 10.11 -20.63 1.03
C MET A 64 9.65 -22.09 0.93
N SER A 65 10.00 -22.90 1.93
CA SER A 65 9.44 -24.24 2.09
C SER A 65 7.95 -24.14 2.47
N GLU A 66 7.18 -25.21 2.17
CA GLU A 66 5.78 -25.29 2.58
C GLU A 66 5.62 -25.09 4.10
N GLU A 67 6.53 -25.61 4.91
CA GLU A 67 6.52 -25.48 6.37
C GLU A 67 6.66 -24.02 6.80
N GLN A 68 7.58 -23.27 6.18
CA GLN A 68 7.77 -21.84 6.45
C GLN A 68 6.55 -21.00 6.03
N VAL A 69 5.91 -21.37 4.93
CA VAL A 69 4.69 -20.72 4.47
C VAL A 69 3.54 -21.01 5.44
N LEU A 70 3.36 -22.27 5.84
CA LEU A 70 2.33 -22.68 6.79
C LEU A 70 2.51 -22.01 8.15
N GLU A 71 3.71 -21.86 8.64
CA GLU A 71 4.01 -21.15 9.89
C GLU A 71 3.53 -19.68 9.81
N ARG A 72 3.78 -19.00 8.70
CA ARG A 72 3.32 -17.63 8.48
C ARG A 72 1.79 -17.51 8.35
N ILE A 73 1.14 -18.50 7.72
CA ILE A 73 -0.33 -18.52 7.52
C ILE A 73 -1.07 -18.94 8.79
N SER A 74 -0.50 -19.83 9.59
CA SER A 74 -1.16 -20.39 10.78
C SER A 74 -1.27 -19.37 11.91
N ASP A 75 -0.52 -18.28 11.86
CA ASP A 75 -0.63 -17.21 12.82
C ASP A 75 -2.05 -16.61 12.75
N SER A 76 -2.71 -16.53 13.90
CA SER A 76 -4.02 -15.87 14.07
C SER A 76 -4.03 -14.43 13.50
N LYS A 77 -2.87 -13.77 13.45
CA LYS A 77 -2.68 -12.46 12.85
C LYS A 77 -2.91 -12.46 11.34
N ALA A 78 -2.49 -13.51 10.61
CA ALA A 78 -2.72 -13.61 9.17
C ALA A 78 -4.23 -13.61 8.86
N LYS A 79 -5.05 -14.34 9.63
CA LYS A 79 -6.51 -14.38 9.47
C LYS A 79 -7.16 -13.01 9.67
N ILE A 80 -6.63 -12.20 10.58
CA ILE A 80 -7.11 -10.83 10.81
C ILE A 80 -6.71 -9.95 9.62
N LEU A 81 -5.47 -10.06 9.15
CA LEU A 81 -4.95 -9.25 8.05
C LEU A 81 -5.68 -9.51 6.72
N HIS A 82 -6.07 -10.75 6.41
CA HIS A 82 -6.89 -11.06 5.23
C HIS A 82 -8.19 -10.26 5.15
N LYS A 83 -8.78 -9.95 6.29
CA LYS A 83 -10.00 -9.14 6.38
C LYS A 83 -9.76 -7.68 5.94
N TYR A 84 -8.51 -7.23 5.98
CA TYR A 84 -8.11 -5.85 5.77
C TYR A 84 -7.21 -5.66 4.55
N ASN A 85 -7.32 -6.52 3.53
CA ASN A 85 -6.62 -6.31 2.26
C ASN A 85 -7.09 -5.01 1.59
N PRO A 86 -6.22 -3.99 1.43
CA PRO A 86 -6.62 -2.69 0.90
C PRO A 86 -7.27 -2.73 -0.47
N ASP A 87 -6.84 -3.63 -1.37
CA ASP A 87 -7.42 -3.78 -2.72
C ASP A 87 -8.91 -4.14 -2.71
N LYS A 88 -9.37 -4.87 -1.68
CA LYS A 88 -10.77 -5.27 -1.49
C LYS A 88 -11.62 -4.21 -0.78
N LEU A 89 -10.96 -3.24 -0.17
CA LEU A 89 -11.60 -2.16 0.59
C LEU A 89 -11.66 -0.84 -0.19
N VAL A 90 -11.18 -0.83 -1.44
CA VAL A 90 -11.22 0.36 -2.30
C VAL A 90 -12.65 0.84 -2.48
N ARG A 91 -12.84 2.14 -2.30
CA ARG A 91 -14.13 2.84 -2.42
C ARG A 91 -13.97 4.10 -3.28
N PRO A 92 -15.07 4.60 -3.92
CA PRO A 92 -14.97 5.74 -4.85
C PRO A 92 -14.47 7.06 -4.24
N ASP A 93 -14.61 7.24 -2.93
CA ASP A 93 -14.19 8.43 -2.20
C ASP A 93 -12.81 8.28 -1.54
N MET A 94 -12.08 7.19 -1.85
CA MET A 94 -10.69 7.03 -1.50
C MET A 94 -9.86 8.23 -2.02
N PRO A 95 -8.86 8.74 -1.26
CA PRO A 95 -7.99 9.79 -1.74
C PRO A 95 -7.15 9.35 -2.95
N PRO A 96 -6.61 10.29 -3.74
CA PRO A 96 -5.65 9.99 -4.77
C PRO A 96 -4.46 9.20 -4.25
N VAL A 97 -3.97 8.24 -5.02
CA VAL A 97 -2.88 7.36 -4.60
C VAL A 97 -1.75 7.32 -5.62
N PHE A 98 -0.52 7.45 -5.12
CA PHE A 98 0.72 7.22 -5.86
C PHE A 98 1.35 5.92 -5.38
N ILE A 99 1.68 5.03 -6.31
CA ILE A 99 2.22 3.70 -6.01
C ILE A 99 3.54 3.54 -6.76
N CYS A 100 4.59 3.06 -6.10
CA CYS A 100 5.84 2.71 -6.75
C CYS A 100 6.34 1.36 -6.26
N GLU A 101 6.90 0.58 -7.19
CA GLU A 101 7.28 -0.81 -7.00
C GLU A 101 8.49 -1.15 -7.88
N THR A 102 9.14 -2.29 -7.65
CA THR A 102 10.12 -2.86 -8.57
C THR A 102 9.69 -4.24 -9.06
N ASP A 103 10.01 -4.55 -10.32
CA ASP A 103 9.63 -5.81 -10.95
C ASP A 103 10.42 -7.01 -10.40
N ASP A 104 11.59 -6.76 -9.85
CA ASP A 104 12.47 -7.77 -9.22
C ASP A 104 12.27 -7.90 -7.71
N ASP A 105 11.24 -7.25 -7.12
CA ASP A 105 10.88 -7.45 -5.72
C ASP A 105 10.39 -8.88 -5.48
N ARG A 106 11.04 -9.58 -4.56
CA ARG A 106 10.71 -10.96 -4.19
C ARG A 106 9.95 -11.07 -2.87
N THR A 107 9.71 -9.95 -2.21
CA THR A 107 8.98 -9.87 -0.93
C THR A 107 7.54 -9.45 -1.15
N THR A 108 7.35 -8.37 -1.90
CA THR A 108 6.05 -7.89 -2.35
C THR A 108 6.08 -7.87 -3.87
N LEU A 109 5.46 -8.86 -4.51
CA LEU A 109 5.46 -8.94 -5.96
C LEU A 109 4.78 -7.71 -6.58
N SER A 110 5.25 -7.28 -7.74
CA SER A 110 4.69 -6.11 -8.45
C SER A 110 3.20 -6.28 -8.75
N GLU A 111 2.71 -7.53 -8.91
CA GLU A 111 1.28 -7.86 -9.07
C GLU A 111 0.43 -7.35 -7.91
N ASN A 112 0.97 -7.26 -6.69
CA ASN A 112 0.32 -6.68 -5.53
C ASN A 112 -0.06 -5.20 -5.78
N SER A 113 0.92 -4.42 -6.24
CA SER A 113 0.77 -3.00 -6.57
C SER A 113 -0.14 -2.80 -7.80
N VAL A 114 -0.02 -3.68 -8.81
CA VAL A 114 -0.89 -3.67 -10.00
C VAL A 114 -2.35 -3.94 -9.60
N GLY A 115 -2.61 -4.94 -8.76
CA GLY A 115 -3.94 -5.27 -8.26
C GLY A 115 -4.61 -4.08 -7.58
N PHE A 116 -3.90 -3.40 -6.69
CA PHE A 116 -4.39 -2.23 -5.99
C PHE A 116 -4.68 -1.04 -6.94
N TYR A 117 -3.75 -0.77 -7.86
CA TYR A 117 -3.96 0.24 -8.91
C TYR A 117 -5.22 -0.05 -9.73
N MET A 118 -5.41 -1.30 -10.17
CA MET A 118 -6.58 -1.67 -10.95
C MET A 118 -7.88 -1.54 -10.15
N ALA A 119 -7.88 -1.89 -8.87
CA ALA A 119 -9.02 -1.70 -7.98
C ALA A 119 -9.36 -0.21 -7.83
N ALA A 120 -8.37 0.65 -7.59
CA ALA A 120 -8.54 2.11 -7.51
C ALA A 120 -9.11 2.68 -8.82
N ARG A 121 -8.55 2.31 -9.97
CA ARG A 121 -9.03 2.71 -11.30
C ARG A 121 -10.48 2.28 -11.55
N LYS A 122 -10.85 1.07 -11.20
CA LYS A 122 -12.21 0.55 -11.34
C LYS A 122 -13.22 1.33 -10.49
N ALA A 123 -12.80 1.80 -9.32
CA ALA A 123 -13.61 2.64 -8.44
C ALA A 123 -13.67 4.12 -8.87
N GLY A 124 -12.94 4.52 -9.92
CA GLY A 124 -12.88 5.91 -10.38
C GLY A 124 -11.91 6.80 -9.58
N VAL A 125 -11.06 6.20 -8.75
CA VAL A 125 -10.06 6.91 -7.95
C VAL A 125 -8.87 7.32 -8.83
N SER A 126 -8.36 8.53 -8.61
CA SER A 126 -7.12 8.99 -9.22
C SER A 126 -5.94 8.18 -8.68
N ALA A 127 -5.31 7.39 -9.53
CA ALA A 127 -4.20 6.52 -9.16
C ALA A 127 -3.06 6.61 -10.18
N GLU A 128 -1.82 6.65 -9.71
CA GLU A 128 -0.62 6.59 -10.53
C GLU A 128 0.27 5.44 -10.03
N LEU A 129 0.79 4.63 -10.96
CA LEU A 129 1.63 3.48 -10.65
C LEU A 129 2.91 3.53 -11.49
N HIS A 130 4.05 3.34 -10.82
CA HIS A 130 5.36 3.18 -11.44
C HIS A 130 5.99 1.86 -11.02
N ILE A 131 6.37 1.04 -11.99
CA ILE A 131 7.12 -0.19 -11.77
C ILE A 131 8.49 -0.03 -12.40
N PHE A 132 9.52 -0.03 -11.56
CA PHE A 132 10.92 0.03 -12.01
C PHE A 132 11.42 -1.39 -12.26
N ARG A 133 12.23 -1.56 -13.30
CA ARG A 133 12.73 -2.87 -13.70
C ARG A 133 13.53 -3.57 -12.57
N THR A 134 14.34 -2.80 -11.84
CA THR A 134 15.24 -3.32 -10.81
C THR A 134 15.29 -2.40 -9.60
N GLY A 135 15.60 -2.98 -8.44
CA GLY A 135 15.72 -2.27 -7.16
C GLY A 135 15.49 -3.19 -5.97
N GLY A 136 14.81 -4.31 -6.18
CA GLY A 136 14.43 -5.25 -5.12
C GLY A 136 13.52 -4.63 -4.08
N HIS A 137 13.36 -5.32 -2.94
CA HIS A 137 12.58 -4.81 -1.83
C HIS A 137 13.38 -3.84 -0.96
N GLY A 138 12.73 -2.80 -0.47
CA GLY A 138 13.33 -1.95 0.56
C GLY A 138 14.26 -0.85 0.05
N TYR A 139 14.13 -0.42 -1.22
CA TYR A 139 14.97 0.65 -1.78
C TYR A 139 14.80 2.02 -1.08
N GLY A 140 13.72 2.23 -0.32
CA GLY A 140 13.52 3.45 0.49
C GLY A 140 13.59 4.74 -0.30
N CYS A 141 14.25 5.72 0.28
CA CYS A 141 14.55 7.02 -0.36
C CYS A 141 16.00 7.10 -0.87
N GLY A 142 16.75 6.00 -0.82
CA GLY A 142 18.16 5.97 -1.22
C GLY A 142 18.36 6.27 -2.70
N ASP A 143 19.49 6.90 -3.02
CA ASP A 143 19.92 7.17 -4.40
C ASP A 143 20.82 6.05 -4.96
N ASP A 144 21.04 5.00 -4.17
CA ASP A 144 21.94 3.89 -4.50
C ASP A 144 21.46 3.07 -5.71
N PHE A 145 20.17 3.16 -6.04
CA PHE A 145 19.56 2.52 -7.21
C PHE A 145 19.10 3.60 -8.19
N ALA A 146 19.86 3.83 -9.24
CA ALA A 146 19.64 4.91 -10.19
C ALA A 146 18.20 4.97 -10.75
N GLN A 147 17.53 3.84 -10.93
CA GLN A 147 16.14 3.81 -11.43
C GLN A 147 15.12 4.12 -10.34
N THR A 148 15.25 3.50 -9.17
CA THR A 148 14.29 3.72 -8.07
C THR A 148 14.42 5.11 -7.46
N GLY A 149 15.57 5.77 -7.53
CA GLY A 149 15.74 7.16 -7.09
C GLY A 149 14.79 8.14 -7.78
N GLU A 150 14.37 7.84 -9.00
CA GLU A 150 13.45 8.67 -9.80
C GLU A 150 12.03 8.77 -9.19
N TRP A 151 11.62 7.85 -8.32
CA TRP A 151 10.27 7.90 -7.76
C TRP A 151 9.96 9.22 -7.04
N LYS A 152 10.96 9.84 -6.41
CA LYS A 152 10.80 11.14 -5.70
C LYS A 152 10.45 12.26 -6.68
N VAL A 153 11.07 12.25 -7.85
CA VAL A 153 10.81 13.23 -8.93
C VAL A 153 9.41 12.99 -9.50
N LEU A 154 9.05 11.73 -9.75
CA LEU A 154 7.72 11.34 -10.23
C LEU A 154 6.64 11.71 -9.24
N PHE A 155 6.83 11.41 -7.95
CA PHE A 155 5.94 11.83 -6.88
C PHE A 155 5.76 13.36 -6.85
N THR A 156 6.86 14.12 -6.96
CA THR A 156 6.79 15.59 -6.96
C THR A 156 5.97 16.12 -8.14
N LYS A 157 6.08 15.51 -9.31
CA LYS A 157 5.28 15.87 -10.50
C LYS A 157 3.81 15.49 -10.26
N TRP A 158 3.57 14.30 -9.75
CA TRP A 158 2.22 13.80 -9.48
C TRP A 158 1.47 14.67 -8.46
N ILE A 159 2.09 15.01 -7.31
CA ILE A 159 1.43 15.80 -6.26
C ILE A 159 1.08 17.22 -6.73
N LYS A 160 1.88 17.78 -7.67
CA LYS A 160 1.55 19.02 -8.38
C LYS A 160 0.35 18.82 -9.31
N SER A 161 0.33 17.72 -10.06
CA SER A 161 -0.74 17.44 -11.03
C SER A 161 -2.13 17.28 -10.39
N ILE A 162 -2.19 16.83 -9.13
CA ILE A 162 -3.42 16.72 -8.36
C ILE A 162 -3.75 17.99 -7.54
N GLY A 163 -2.95 19.06 -7.67
CA GLY A 163 -3.23 20.37 -7.08
C GLY A 163 -2.97 20.49 -5.57
N ILE A 164 -2.22 19.59 -4.99
CA ILE A 164 -1.88 19.63 -3.55
C ILE A 164 -0.78 20.67 -3.26
N ILE A 165 0.16 20.81 -4.18
CA ILE A 165 1.22 21.84 -4.13
C ILE A 165 1.32 22.57 -5.46
N SER A 166 1.83 23.80 -5.43
CA SER A 166 2.09 24.65 -6.61
C SER A 166 3.45 24.38 -7.26
#